data_981e020c91ada0b78bf3fa0a39662407
#
_entry.id   981e020c91ada0b78bf3fa0a39662407
#
_cell.length_a   1.000
_cell.length_b   1.000
_cell.length_c   1.000
_cell.angle_alpha   90.00
_cell.angle_beta   90.00
_cell.angle_gamma   90.00
#
_symmetry.space_group_name_H-M   'P 1'
#
loop_
_entity.id
_entity.type
_entity.pdbx_description
1 polymer ?
#
loop_
_entity_poly.entity_id
_entity_poly.type
_entity_poly.pdbx_seq_one_letter_code
_entity_poly.pdbx_strand_id
1 'polypeptide(L)'
;MRGYNLSDLAEEGYSFTDAMFVLFQNRIPTEKEEKMLRYEMGVFLEHSMSPSAAGAIGVSVGRPNLTSAIAASISTFGGVHGPGAAHGYMMKKYLKQAHEEGKTIDEIAKILVDDYTDNGTPVMGMGQPQHTDSDPRAEPIHLKQEELGLNGVYLKLQRAVEKYFHARRKKEGRGYVGVNVVGAGNTALCDIGFAPNAAWCIGSVCRGFSCAAHALFNMKRGRAWAASKSEPMVQMLDLSMIKYAGPPDRKVPKQSERQEYARKQKEEGEYKKWVI
;
A
#
# COMPACT_ATOMS: atom_id res chain seq x y z
N MET A 1 -28.47 6.55 4.54
CA MET A 1 -27.05 6.87 4.25
C MET A 1 -26.98 8.24 3.60
N ARG A 2 -26.40 9.23 4.29
CA ARG A 2 -26.32 10.62 3.77
C ARG A 2 -27.65 11.19 3.23
N GLY A 3 -28.76 10.92 3.89
CA GLY A 3 -30.11 11.32 3.46
C GLY A 3 -30.82 10.34 2.52
N TYR A 4 -30.11 9.44 1.89
CA TYR A 4 -30.72 8.39 1.05
C TYR A 4 -31.12 7.16 1.90
N ASN A 5 -32.25 6.55 1.56
CA ASN A 5 -32.58 5.22 2.06
C ASN A 5 -31.70 4.19 1.34
N LEU A 6 -31.07 3.31 2.07
CA LEU A 6 -30.15 2.33 1.51
C LEU A 6 -30.87 1.27 0.67
N SER A 7 -32.05 0.84 1.10
CA SER A 7 -32.86 -0.13 0.35
C SER A 7 -33.32 0.45 -0.99
N ASP A 8 -33.77 1.70 -0.98
CA ASP A 8 -34.23 2.36 -2.21
C ASP A 8 -33.09 2.50 -3.24
N LEU A 9 -31.87 2.85 -2.78
CA LEU A 9 -30.69 2.85 -3.65
C LEU A 9 -30.43 1.47 -4.27
N ALA A 10 -30.53 0.41 -3.48
CA ALA A 10 -30.31 -0.94 -3.98
C ALA A 10 -31.40 -1.41 -4.95
N GLU A 11 -32.67 -1.09 -4.67
CA GLU A 11 -33.82 -1.42 -5.54
C GLU A 11 -33.76 -0.68 -6.87
N GLU A 12 -33.27 0.56 -6.88
CA GLU A 12 -33.02 1.33 -8.11
C GLU A 12 -31.76 0.86 -8.88
N GLY A 13 -31.05 -0.15 -8.36
CA GLY A 13 -29.91 -0.76 -9.05
C GLY A 13 -28.57 -0.05 -8.83
N TYR A 14 -28.47 0.88 -7.89
CA TYR A 14 -27.19 1.48 -7.53
C TYR A 14 -26.24 0.44 -6.93
N SER A 15 -25.01 0.47 -7.39
CA SER A 15 -23.97 -0.48 -7.02
C SER A 15 -23.34 -0.17 -5.65
N PHE A 16 -22.53 -1.11 -5.16
CA PHE A 16 -21.70 -0.88 -3.98
C PHE A 16 -20.72 0.30 -4.19
N THR A 17 -20.21 0.48 -5.41
CA THR A 17 -19.32 1.60 -5.75
C THR A 17 -20.05 2.93 -5.78
N ASP A 18 -21.31 2.99 -6.22
CA ASP A 18 -22.15 4.18 -6.07
C ASP A 18 -22.34 4.56 -4.60
N ALA A 19 -22.62 3.56 -3.76
CA ALA A 19 -22.76 3.76 -2.32
C ALA A 19 -21.48 4.32 -1.68
N MET A 20 -20.30 3.92 -2.15
CA MET A 20 -19.03 4.49 -1.69
C MET A 20 -18.92 5.99 -2.01
N PHE A 21 -19.33 6.42 -3.19
CA PHE A 21 -19.40 7.86 -3.51
C PHE A 21 -20.33 8.60 -2.56
N VAL A 22 -21.51 8.06 -2.30
CA VAL A 22 -22.46 8.67 -1.35
C VAL A 22 -21.83 8.78 0.05
N LEU A 23 -21.15 7.74 0.53
CA LEU A 23 -20.51 7.74 1.85
C LEU A 23 -19.38 8.77 1.96
N PHE A 24 -18.46 8.80 0.98
CA PHE A 24 -17.26 9.61 1.07
C PHE A 24 -17.43 11.03 0.52
N GLN A 25 -18.25 11.20 -0.52
CA GLN A 25 -18.41 12.48 -1.22
C GLN A 25 -19.80 13.11 -1.06
N ASN A 26 -20.75 12.45 -0.39
CA ASN A 26 -22.12 12.94 -0.19
C ASN A 26 -22.87 13.23 -1.50
N ARG A 27 -22.59 12.48 -2.56
CA ARG A 27 -23.24 12.59 -3.88
C ARG A 27 -23.29 11.25 -4.60
N ILE A 28 -24.21 11.14 -5.53
CA ILE A 28 -24.23 10.05 -6.50
C ILE A 28 -23.18 10.34 -7.58
N PRO A 29 -22.37 9.36 -7.99
CA PRO A 29 -21.38 9.55 -9.06
C PRO A 29 -22.05 9.62 -10.43
N THR A 30 -21.33 10.14 -11.41
CA THR A 30 -21.65 9.88 -12.81
C THR A 30 -21.29 8.43 -13.16
N GLU A 31 -21.89 7.87 -14.23
CA GLU A 31 -21.54 6.53 -14.70
C GLU A 31 -20.03 6.36 -15.00
N LYS A 32 -19.38 7.40 -15.47
CA LYS A 32 -17.95 7.39 -15.77
C LYS A 32 -17.10 7.30 -14.52
N GLU A 33 -17.45 8.04 -13.48
CA GLU A 33 -16.77 8.00 -12.18
C GLU A 33 -16.96 6.63 -11.50
N GLU A 34 -18.17 6.08 -11.54
CA GLU A 34 -18.44 4.74 -11.01
C GLU A 34 -17.62 3.69 -11.76
N LYS A 35 -17.61 3.74 -13.11
CA LYS A 35 -16.79 2.83 -13.93
C LYS A 35 -15.31 2.92 -13.61
N MET A 36 -14.80 4.14 -13.35
CA MET A 36 -13.41 4.32 -12.96
C MET A 36 -13.10 3.71 -11.58
N LEU A 37 -13.94 3.99 -10.60
CA LEU A 37 -13.81 3.43 -9.26
C LEU A 37 -13.85 1.90 -9.29
N ARG A 38 -14.82 1.32 -9.97
CA ARG A 38 -14.95 -0.14 -10.10
C ARG A 38 -13.77 -0.77 -10.82
N TYR A 39 -13.25 -0.12 -11.87
CA TYR A 39 -12.03 -0.58 -12.56
C TYR A 39 -10.83 -0.58 -11.62
N GLU A 40 -10.64 0.50 -10.89
CA GLU A 40 -9.55 0.65 -9.92
C GLU A 40 -9.61 -0.42 -8.83
N MET A 41 -10.80 -0.65 -8.25
CA MET A 41 -11.01 -1.68 -7.24
C MET A 41 -10.64 -3.08 -7.78
N GLY A 42 -10.95 -3.37 -9.05
CA GLY A 42 -10.57 -4.62 -9.70
C GLY A 42 -9.07 -4.78 -9.88
N VAL A 43 -8.39 -3.72 -10.29
CA VAL A 43 -6.93 -3.72 -10.47
C VAL A 43 -6.18 -3.85 -9.15
N PHE A 44 -6.68 -3.25 -8.07
CA PHE A 44 -6.08 -3.33 -6.73
C PHE A 44 -6.39 -4.63 -5.99
N LEU A 45 -7.34 -5.43 -6.47
CA LEU A 45 -7.84 -6.60 -5.77
C LEU A 45 -6.75 -7.59 -5.37
N GLU A 46 -5.80 -7.86 -6.26
CA GLU A 46 -4.83 -8.94 -6.06
C GLU A 46 -3.38 -8.49 -6.26
N HIS A 47 -2.52 -8.97 -5.39
CA HIS A 47 -1.07 -8.96 -5.52
C HIS A 47 -0.46 -10.00 -4.58
N SER A 48 -0.32 -11.23 -5.05
CA SER A 48 0.33 -12.29 -4.29
C SER A 48 1.78 -11.95 -3.93
N MET A 49 2.37 -12.65 -2.99
CA MET A 49 3.76 -12.46 -2.54
C MET A 49 4.04 -11.04 -1.98
N SER A 50 3.02 -10.40 -1.43
CA SER A 50 3.11 -9.08 -0.80
C SER A 50 2.99 -9.17 0.72
N PRO A 51 3.43 -8.14 1.48
CA PRO A 51 3.25 -8.10 2.92
C PRO A 51 1.79 -8.31 3.37
N SER A 52 0.82 -7.80 2.61
CA SER A 52 -0.61 -7.97 2.91
C SER A 52 -1.06 -9.44 2.79
N ALA A 53 -0.64 -10.13 1.74
CA ALA A 53 -0.91 -11.56 1.59
C ALA A 53 -0.21 -12.38 2.69
N ALA A 54 1.06 -12.06 2.98
CA ALA A 54 1.82 -12.72 4.04
C ALA A 54 1.18 -12.54 5.43
N GLY A 55 0.69 -11.34 5.74
CA GLY A 55 -0.03 -11.06 6.99
C GLY A 55 -1.29 -11.90 7.15
N ALA A 56 -2.10 -11.98 6.10
CA ALA A 56 -3.32 -12.80 6.08
C ALA A 56 -3.02 -14.31 6.21
N ILE A 57 -2.01 -14.80 5.49
CA ILE A 57 -1.58 -16.20 5.56
C ILE A 57 -1.03 -16.50 6.95
N GLY A 58 -0.23 -15.61 7.53
CA GLY A 58 0.34 -15.78 8.87
C GLY A 58 -0.72 -16.01 9.94
N VAL A 59 -1.76 -15.17 9.98
CA VAL A 59 -2.85 -15.35 10.97
C VAL A 59 -3.72 -16.56 10.68
N SER A 60 -3.80 -17.01 9.42
CA SER A 60 -4.62 -18.17 9.02
C SER A 60 -4.16 -19.49 9.67
N VAL A 61 -2.92 -19.55 10.12
CA VAL A 61 -2.34 -20.70 10.84
C VAL A 61 -3.11 -21.00 12.13
N GLY A 62 -3.59 -19.94 12.82
CA GLY A 62 -4.43 -20.05 14.02
C GLY A 62 -5.91 -20.39 13.74
N ARG A 63 -6.31 -20.54 12.47
CA ARG A 63 -7.71 -20.82 12.08
C ARG A 63 -8.72 -19.76 12.57
N PRO A 64 -8.42 -18.47 12.50
CA PRO A 64 -9.36 -17.43 12.90
C PRO A 64 -10.50 -17.29 11.88
N ASN A 65 -11.46 -16.42 12.18
CA ASN A 65 -12.42 -15.96 11.16
C ASN A 65 -11.71 -15.22 10.04
N LEU A 66 -12.23 -15.29 8.81
CA LEU A 66 -11.62 -14.61 7.64
C LEU A 66 -11.52 -13.08 7.82
N THR A 67 -12.41 -12.48 8.60
CA THR A 67 -12.34 -11.07 8.97
C THR A 67 -11.03 -10.69 9.67
N SER A 68 -10.48 -11.60 10.49
CA SER A 68 -9.15 -11.40 11.12
C SER A 68 -8.02 -11.41 10.10
N ALA A 69 -8.12 -12.22 9.06
CA ALA A 69 -7.16 -12.23 7.97
C ALA A 69 -7.22 -10.93 7.14
N ILE A 70 -8.43 -10.40 6.88
CA ILE A 70 -8.62 -9.10 6.24
C ILE A 70 -7.97 -7.99 7.10
N ALA A 71 -8.28 -7.96 8.38
CA ALA A 71 -7.72 -6.95 9.30
C ALA A 71 -6.19 -7.01 9.32
N ALA A 72 -5.61 -8.21 9.44
CA ALA A 72 -4.15 -8.39 9.41
C ALA A 72 -3.54 -7.94 8.09
N SER A 73 -4.17 -8.25 6.96
CA SER A 73 -3.67 -7.83 5.65
C SER A 73 -3.65 -6.30 5.50
N ILE A 74 -4.73 -5.63 5.89
CA ILE A 74 -4.86 -4.17 5.79
C ILE A 74 -3.87 -3.49 6.74
N SER A 75 -3.63 -4.05 7.93
CA SER A 75 -2.67 -3.52 8.90
C SER A 75 -1.22 -3.56 8.45
N THR A 76 -0.88 -4.27 7.37
CA THR A 76 0.48 -4.28 6.81
C THR A 76 0.76 -3.09 5.89
N PHE A 77 -0.26 -2.34 5.49
CA PHE A 77 -0.05 -1.14 4.66
C PHE A 77 0.58 -0.02 5.48
N GLY A 78 1.55 0.67 4.87
CA GLY A 78 2.30 1.72 5.54
C GLY A 78 3.30 2.40 4.60
N GLY A 79 4.29 3.07 5.17
CA GLY A 79 5.25 3.88 4.40
C GLY A 79 6.07 3.14 3.35
N VAL A 80 6.26 1.82 3.52
CA VAL A 80 7.02 0.99 2.57
C VAL A 80 6.09 0.14 1.70
N HIS A 81 5.04 -0.43 2.27
CA HIS A 81 4.06 -1.24 1.55
C HIS A 81 2.82 -0.40 1.28
N GLY A 82 2.75 0.23 0.11
CA GLY A 82 1.61 1.01 -0.33
C GLY A 82 1.50 2.42 0.30
N PRO A 83 2.43 3.33 0.04
CA PRO A 83 2.39 4.71 0.55
C PRO A 83 1.40 5.61 -0.22
N GLY A 84 0.22 5.10 -0.58
CA GLY A 84 -0.71 5.79 -1.48
C GLY A 84 -1.24 7.11 -0.94
N ALA A 85 -1.59 7.19 0.35
CA ALA A 85 -2.00 8.46 0.93
C ALA A 85 -0.88 9.52 0.85
N ALA A 86 0.36 9.13 1.14
CA ALA A 86 1.52 10.04 1.06
C ALA A 86 1.74 10.52 -0.39
N HIS A 87 1.61 9.64 -1.40
CA HIS A 87 1.63 10.04 -2.81
C HIS A 87 0.56 11.10 -3.12
N GLY A 88 -0.69 10.85 -2.76
CA GLY A 88 -1.77 11.79 -3.04
C GLY A 88 -1.60 13.14 -2.32
N TYR A 89 -1.09 13.15 -1.09
CA TYR A 89 -0.77 14.40 -0.39
C TYR A 89 0.43 15.13 -1.02
N MET A 90 1.42 14.40 -1.50
CA MET A 90 2.51 14.98 -2.29
C MET A 90 1.94 15.70 -3.52
N MET A 91 1.16 15.02 -4.33
CA MET A 91 0.54 15.60 -5.53
C MET A 91 -0.31 16.83 -5.18
N LYS A 92 -1.15 16.72 -4.16
CA LYS A 92 -1.99 17.84 -3.69
C LYS A 92 -1.17 19.05 -3.25
N LYS A 93 -0.05 18.83 -2.55
CA LYS A 93 0.87 19.91 -2.13
C LYS A 93 1.38 20.70 -3.33
N TYR A 94 1.88 20.01 -4.34
CA TYR A 94 2.46 20.67 -5.52
C TYR A 94 1.40 21.27 -6.44
N LEU A 95 0.22 20.66 -6.57
CA LEU A 95 -0.91 21.29 -7.27
C LEU A 95 -1.35 22.59 -6.59
N LYS A 96 -1.39 22.62 -5.25
CA LYS A 96 -1.66 23.84 -4.50
C LYS A 96 -0.60 24.90 -4.75
N GLN A 97 0.67 24.53 -4.68
CA GLN A 97 1.79 25.43 -4.98
C GLN A 97 1.71 25.98 -6.41
N ALA A 98 1.39 25.13 -7.41
CA ALA A 98 1.20 25.57 -8.78
C ALA A 98 0.13 26.65 -8.90
N HIS A 99 -0.99 26.47 -8.21
CA HIS A 99 -2.09 27.44 -8.20
C HIS A 99 -1.68 28.77 -7.53
N GLU A 100 -1.03 28.68 -6.35
CA GLU A 100 -0.62 29.87 -5.57
C GLU A 100 0.47 30.71 -6.27
N GLU A 101 1.38 30.03 -6.99
CA GLU A 101 2.51 30.67 -7.67
C GLU A 101 2.27 30.93 -9.17
N GLY A 102 1.10 30.60 -9.69
CA GLY A 102 0.76 30.75 -11.12
C GLY A 102 1.62 29.88 -12.05
N LYS A 103 2.11 28.73 -11.57
CA LYS A 103 2.96 27.82 -12.32
C LYS A 103 2.14 26.85 -13.17
N THR A 104 2.69 26.51 -14.32
CA THR A 104 2.19 25.43 -15.17
C THR A 104 2.41 24.04 -14.55
N ILE A 105 1.68 23.04 -15.04
CA ILE A 105 1.87 21.65 -14.61
C ILE A 105 3.29 21.14 -14.90
N ASP A 106 3.87 21.50 -16.02
CA ASP A 106 5.25 21.12 -16.38
C ASP A 106 6.27 21.74 -15.43
N GLU A 107 6.14 23.02 -15.07
CA GLU A 107 7.02 23.70 -14.13
C GLU A 107 6.95 23.08 -12.73
N ILE A 108 5.74 22.83 -12.22
CA ILE A 108 5.59 22.26 -10.89
C ILE A 108 6.04 20.79 -10.83
N ALA A 109 5.85 20.03 -11.89
CA ALA A 109 6.34 18.65 -12.00
C ALA A 109 7.86 18.59 -11.95
N LYS A 110 8.55 19.54 -12.62
CA LYS A 110 10.00 19.66 -12.56
C LYS A 110 10.47 19.99 -11.15
N ILE A 111 9.84 20.94 -10.47
CA ILE A 111 10.15 21.30 -9.09
C ILE A 111 9.96 20.11 -8.17
N LEU A 112 8.84 19.39 -8.28
CA LEU A 112 8.58 18.18 -7.50
C LEU A 112 9.70 17.14 -7.67
N VAL A 113 10.07 16.84 -8.90
CA VAL A 113 11.10 15.84 -9.19
C VAL A 113 12.46 16.27 -8.63
N ASP A 114 12.83 17.55 -8.80
CA ASP A 114 14.07 18.09 -8.30
C ASP A 114 14.10 18.06 -6.76
N ASP A 115 13.06 18.54 -6.09
CA ASP A 115 12.95 18.56 -4.62
C ASP A 115 13.16 17.18 -4.01
N TYR A 116 12.51 16.15 -4.57
CA TYR A 116 12.64 14.79 -4.05
C TYR A 116 14.00 14.17 -4.36
N THR A 117 14.49 14.36 -5.59
CA THR A 117 15.74 13.73 -6.05
C THR A 117 16.96 14.37 -5.39
N ASP A 118 16.99 15.70 -5.25
CA ASP A 118 18.11 16.43 -4.64
C ASP A 118 18.24 16.14 -3.14
N ASN A 119 17.11 15.85 -2.48
CA ASN A 119 17.09 15.42 -1.09
C ASN A 119 17.31 13.90 -0.89
N GLY A 120 17.62 13.16 -1.96
CA GLY A 120 17.80 11.70 -1.90
C GLY A 120 16.55 10.92 -1.51
N THR A 121 15.38 11.54 -1.63
CA THR A 121 14.09 10.95 -1.28
C THR A 121 13.43 10.35 -2.51
N PRO A 122 12.88 9.13 -2.45
CA PRO A 122 12.17 8.55 -3.59
C PRO A 122 10.96 9.40 -4.00
N VAL A 123 10.78 9.63 -5.30
CA VAL A 123 9.55 10.21 -5.84
C VAL A 123 8.43 9.19 -5.67
N MET A 124 7.47 9.48 -4.80
CA MET A 124 6.37 8.56 -4.50
C MET A 124 5.53 8.28 -5.74
N GLY A 125 5.03 7.06 -5.87
CA GLY A 125 4.28 6.64 -7.05
C GLY A 125 5.15 6.19 -8.23
N MET A 126 6.49 6.31 -8.12
CA MET A 126 7.45 5.83 -9.11
C MET A 126 8.17 4.58 -8.59
N GLY A 127 8.35 3.59 -9.48
CA GLY A 127 9.07 2.35 -9.20
C GLY A 127 8.33 1.34 -8.34
N GLN A 128 8.71 0.08 -8.46
CA GLN A 128 8.11 -1.04 -7.75
C GLN A 128 9.15 -2.19 -7.65
N PRO A 129 9.32 -2.81 -6.45
CA PRO A 129 10.37 -3.82 -6.26
C PRO A 129 10.28 -5.06 -7.14
N GLN A 130 9.06 -5.48 -7.51
CA GLN A 130 8.84 -6.69 -8.30
C GLN A 130 8.73 -6.42 -9.82
N HIS A 131 8.43 -5.17 -10.19
CA HIS A 131 8.31 -4.71 -11.58
C HIS A 131 9.35 -3.62 -11.81
N THR A 132 10.57 -4.02 -12.14
CA THR A 132 11.74 -3.13 -12.18
C THR A 132 11.65 -2.02 -13.23
N ASP A 133 11.00 -2.31 -14.36
CA ASP A 133 10.90 -1.36 -15.46
C ASP A 133 9.59 -0.57 -15.42
N SER A 134 8.45 -1.26 -15.43
CA SER A 134 7.13 -0.63 -15.31
C SER A 134 6.14 -1.57 -14.61
N ASP A 135 5.25 -1.01 -13.81
CA ASP A 135 4.15 -1.77 -13.22
C ASP A 135 3.06 -1.99 -14.29
N PRO A 136 2.77 -3.25 -14.68
CA PRO A 136 1.84 -3.54 -15.79
C PRO A 136 0.40 -3.09 -15.51
N ARG A 137 0.10 -2.69 -14.27
CA ARG A 137 -1.22 -2.20 -13.86
C ARG A 137 -1.36 -0.69 -13.99
N ALA A 138 -0.25 0.05 -13.97
CA ALA A 138 -0.29 1.51 -13.89
C ALA A 138 -0.78 2.15 -15.19
N GLU A 139 -0.20 1.79 -16.33
CA GLU A 139 -0.60 2.38 -17.63
C GLU A 139 -2.04 2.04 -18.00
N PRO A 140 -2.57 0.82 -17.81
CA PRO A 140 -3.99 0.53 -18.03
C PRO A 140 -4.95 1.39 -17.19
N ILE A 141 -4.58 1.77 -15.97
CA ILE A 141 -5.37 2.70 -15.13
C ILE A 141 -5.43 4.08 -15.79
N HIS A 142 -4.29 4.63 -16.19
CA HIS A 142 -4.23 5.92 -16.85
C HIS A 142 -4.99 5.93 -18.18
N LEU A 143 -4.84 4.89 -19.00
CA LEU A 143 -5.58 4.74 -20.26
C LEU A 143 -7.10 4.65 -20.03
N LYS A 144 -7.52 3.94 -18.98
CA LYS A 144 -8.94 3.87 -18.61
C LYS A 144 -9.49 5.23 -18.17
N GLN A 145 -8.70 5.99 -17.44
CA GLN A 145 -9.05 7.36 -17.04
C GLN A 145 -9.20 8.28 -18.26
N GLU A 146 -8.28 8.17 -19.21
CA GLU A 146 -8.33 8.90 -20.49
C GLU A 146 -9.52 8.49 -21.36
N GLU A 147 -9.77 7.18 -21.51
CA GLU A 147 -10.93 6.62 -22.23
C GLU A 147 -12.26 7.16 -21.69
N LEU A 148 -12.37 7.27 -20.38
CA LEU A 148 -13.57 7.79 -19.72
C LEU A 148 -13.69 9.33 -19.78
N GLY A 149 -12.64 10.01 -20.25
CA GLY A 149 -12.59 11.48 -20.29
C GLY A 149 -12.44 12.11 -18.90
N LEU A 150 -11.82 11.40 -17.96
CA LEU A 150 -11.58 11.84 -16.59
C LEU A 150 -10.15 12.38 -16.40
N ASN A 151 -9.65 13.13 -17.38
CA ASN A 151 -8.28 13.65 -17.45
C ASN A 151 -8.10 14.85 -16.52
N GLY A 152 -8.13 14.61 -15.22
CA GLY A 152 -8.02 15.63 -14.21
C GLY A 152 -6.60 16.17 -14.03
N VAL A 153 -6.43 17.02 -13.03
CA VAL A 153 -5.16 17.70 -12.77
C VAL A 153 -4.11 16.75 -12.15
N TYR A 154 -4.56 15.71 -11.43
CA TYR A 154 -3.65 14.72 -10.86
C TYR A 154 -3.02 13.86 -11.95
N LEU A 155 -3.79 13.41 -12.95
CA LEU A 155 -3.25 12.68 -14.10
C LEU A 155 -2.25 13.51 -14.89
N LYS A 156 -2.61 14.77 -15.18
CA LYS A 156 -1.71 15.70 -15.89
C LYS A 156 -0.39 15.88 -15.14
N LEU A 157 -0.44 16.08 -13.82
CA LEU A 157 0.75 16.20 -13.01
C LEU A 157 1.56 14.88 -12.99
N GLN A 158 0.89 13.72 -12.85
CA GLN A 158 1.58 12.43 -12.83
C GLN A 158 2.33 12.17 -14.13
N ARG A 159 1.70 12.44 -15.28
CA ARG A 159 2.35 12.32 -16.61
C ARG A 159 3.55 13.26 -16.75
N ALA A 160 3.41 14.49 -16.26
CA ALA A 160 4.53 15.45 -16.28
C ALA A 160 5.66 15.02 -15.32
N VAL A 161 5.35 14.54 -14.13
CA VAL A 161 6.33 13.99 -13.18
C VAL A 161 7.08 12.81 -13.80
N GLU A 162 6.39 11.87 -14.42
CA GLU A 162 7.01 10.74 -15.11
C GLU A 162 7.99 11.20 -16.18
N LYS A 163 7.57 12.12 -17.07
CA LYS A 163 8.40 12.71 -18.12
C LYS A 163 9.69 13.33 -17.56
N TYR A 164 9.60 14.17 -16.53
CA TYR A 164 10.76 14.84 -15.94
C TYR A 164 11.63 13.88 -15.13
N PHE A 165 11.05 12.95 -14.42
CA PHE A 165 11.78 11.93 -13.68
C PHE A 165 12.63 11.06 -14.60
N HIS A 166 12.08 10.63 -15.74
CA HIS A 166 12.83 9.87 -16.75
C HIS A 166 13.95 10.69 -17.38
N ALA A 167 13.67 11.93 -17.76
CA ALA A 167 14.67 12.83 -18.32
C ALA A 167 15.86 13.03 -17.38
N ARG A 168 15.59 13.21 -16.08
CA ARG A 168 16.61 13.34 -15.05
C ARG A 168 17.41 12.06 -14.86
N ARG A 169 16.75 10.90 -14.72
CA ARG A 169 17.42 9.60 -14.58
C ARG A 169 18.33 9.29 -15.77
N LYS A 170 17.85 9.57 -16.99
CA LYS A 170 18.66 9.41 -18.22
C LYS A 170 19.91 10.28 -18.21
N LYS A 171 19.81 11.52 -17.76
CA LYS A 171 20.94 12.45 -17.60
C LYS A 171 21.96 11.95 -16.56
N GLU A 172 21.47 11.26 -15.51
CA GLU A 172 22.30 10.65 -14.47
C GLU A 172 22.83 9.26 -14.84
N GLY A 173 22.60 8.76 -16.07
CA GLY A 173 22.99 7.41 -16.51
C GLY A 173 22.23 6.28 -15.84
N ARG A 174 21.05 6.55 -15.27
CA ARG A 174 20.21 5.58 -14.53
C ARG A 174 19.11 5.02 -15.43
N GLY A 175 18.77 3.75 -15.26
CA GLY A 175 17.74 3.07 -16.02
C GLY A 175 16.32 3.65 -15.86
N TYR A 176 15.41 3.22 -16.73
CA TYR A 176 14.00 3.58 -16.69
C TYR A 176 13.34 3.07 -15.41
N VAL A 177 12.38 3.84 -14.89
CA VAL A 177 11.52 3.45 -13.76
C VAL A 177 10.15 4.09 -13.99
N GLY A 178 9.14 3.27 -14.23
CA GLY A 178 7.77 3.72 -14.51
C GLY A 178 6.95 4.06 -13.28
N VAL A 179 5.76 4.58 -13.53
CA VAL A 179 4.72 4.76 -12.51
C VAL A 179 4.30 3.39 -11.98
N ASN A 180 4.08 3.28 -10.69
CA ASN A 180 3.53 2.07 -10.08
C ASN A 180 2.01 2.18 -9.87
N VAL A 181 1.38 1.04 -9.56
CA VAL A 181 -0.07 0.98 -9.37
C VAL A 181 -0.60 1.92 -8.29
N VAL A 182 0.20 2.18 -7.24
CA VAL A 182 -0.18 3.10 -6.16
C VAL A 182 -0.26 4.54 -6.68
N GLY A 183 0.74 4.95 -7.48
CA GLY A 183 0.75 6.26 -8.13
C GLY A 183 -0.42 6.43 -9.09
N ALA A 184 -0.62 5.48 -9.99
CA ALA A 184 -1.69 5.55 -10.99
C ALA A 184 -3.08 5.54 -10.33
N GLY A 185 -3.34 4.59 -9.44
CA GLY A 185 -4.66 4.45 -8.82
C GLY A 185 -5.03 5.61 -7.91
N ASN A 186 -4.09 6.05 -7.09
CA ASN A 186 -4.37 7.20 -6.23
C ASN A 186 -4.60 8.49 -7.04
N THR A 187 -3.92 8.64 -8.19
CA THR A 187 -4.15 9.72 -9.15
C THR A 187 -5.59 9.67 -9.69
N ALA A 188 -6.01 8.51 -10.18
CA ALA A 188 -7.34 8.33 -10.74
C ALA A 188 -8.46 8.61 -9.72
N LEU A 189 -8.32 8.09 -8.50
CA LEU A 189 -9.32 8.31 -7.46
C LEU A 189 -9.34 9.76 -6.96
N CYS A 190 -8.20 10.45 -6.90
CA CYS A 190 -8.16 11.87 -6.57
C CYS A 190 -8.82 12.74 -7.66
N ASP A 191 -8.65 12.39 -8.94
CA ASP A 191 -9.28 13.12 -10.04
C ASP A 191 -10.82 12.97 -10.07
N ILE A 192 -11.35 11.86 -9.55
CA ILE A 192 -12.81 11.71 -9.36
C ILE A 192 -13.30 12.18 -7.98
N GLY A 193 -12.46 12.92 -7.26
CA GLY A 193 -12.84 13.69 -6.07
C GLY A 193 -12.61 13.02 -4.72
N PHE A 194 -11.97 11.87 -4.64
CA PHE A 194 -11.61 11.29 -3.34
C PHE A 194 -10.41 12.02 -2.72
N ALA A 195 -10.49 12.28 -1.42
CA ALA A 195 -9.32 12.76 -0.68
C ALA A 195 -8.20 11.69 -0.69
N PRO A 196 -6.91 12.07 -0.66
CA PRO A 196 -5.80 11.12 -0.79
C PRO A 196 -5.83 9.91 0.16
N ASN A 197 -6.24 10.11 1.41
CA ASN A 197 -6.38 9.04 2.38
C ASN A 197 -7.61 8.16 2.12
N ALA A 198 -8.72 8.74 1.64
CA ALA A 198 -9.91 7.97 1.26
C ALA A 198 -9.64 7.12 0.02
N ALA A 199 -8.99 7.68 -1.00
CA ALA A 199 -8.54 6.97 -2.18
C ALA A 199 -7.68 5.75 -1.81
N TRP A 200 -6.68 5.95 -0.95
CA TRP A 200 -5.83 4.87 -0.50
C TRP A 200 -6.56 3.85 0.38
N CYS A 201 -7.49 4.29 1.25
CA CYS A 201 -8.32 3.39 2.05
C CYS A 201 -9.12 2.44 1.16
N ILE A 202 -9.75 2.95 0.10
CA ILE A 202 -10.52 2.15 -0.85
C ILE A 202 -9.64 1.07 -1.50
N GLY A 203 -8.48 1.44 -2.04
CA GLY A 203 -7.54 0.50 -2.65
C GLY A 203 -7.06 -0.57 -1.67
N SER A 204 -6.70 -0.19 -0.44
CA SER A 204 -6.20 -1.14 0.57
C SER A 204 -7.28 -2.11 1.05
N VAL A 205 -8.53 -1.66 1.21
CA VAL A 205 -9.66 -2.53 1.59
C VAL A 205 -9.97 -3.54 0.50
N CYS A 206 -9.90 -3.18 -0.77
CA CYS A 206 -10.08 -4.13 -1.87
C CYS A 206 -9.09 -5.29 -1.80
N ARG A 207 -7.85 -5.03 -1.45
CA ARG A 207 -6.82 -6.05 -1.24
C ARG A 207 -7.20 -7.05 -0.14
N GLY A 208 -7.95 -6.63 0.87
CA GLY A 208 -8.43 -7.48 1.95
C GLY A 208 -9.21 -8.70 1.46
N PHE A 209 -9.98 -8.56 0.39
CA PHE A 209 -10.77 -9.68 -0.17
C PHE A 209 -9.88 -10.78 -0.75
N SER A 210 -8.88 -10.44 -1.55
CA SER A 210 -7.95 -11.44 -2.08
C SER A 210 -7.11 -12.07 -0.98
N CYS A 211 -6.69 -11.28 0.00
CA CYS A 211 -5.96 -11.80 1.16
C CYS A 211 -6.81 -12.77 2.00
N ALA A 212 -8.12 -12.52 2.14
CA ALA A 212 -9.02 -13.47 2.76
C ALA A 212 -9.11 -14.79 1.96
N ALA A 213 -9.11 -14.73 0.63
CA ALA A 213 -9.05 -15.92 -0.21
C ALA A 213 -7.74 -16.70 -0.03
N HIS A 214 -6.60 -16.01 0.04
CA HIS A 214 -5.31 -16.63 0.36
C HIS A 214 -5.33 -17.30 1.75
N ALA A 215 -5.88 -16.64 2.76
CA ALA A 215 -6.03 -17.20 4.09
C ALA A 215 -6.91 -18.45 4.08
N LEU A 216 -8.06 -18.41 3.40
CA LEU A 216 -8.97 -19.56 3.26
C LEU A 216 -8.30 -20.74 2.54
N PHE A 217 -7.57 -20.45 1.48
CA PHE A 217 -6.80 -21.47 0.76
C PHE A 217 -5.76 -22.12 1.66
N ASN A 218 -5.02 -21.32 2.44
CA ASN A 218 -4.06 -21.81 3.39
C ASN A 218 -4.72 -22.61 4.53
N MET A 219 -5.88 -22.20 5.03
CA MET A 219 -6.65 -22.96 6.02
C MET A 219 -7.08 -24.33 5.52
N LYS A 220 -7.38 -24.47 4.22
CA LYS A 220 -7.78 -25.74 3.61
C LYS A 220 -6.61 -26.68 3.31
N ARG A 221 -5.46 -26.14 2.91
CA ARG A 221 -4.30 -26.91 2.43
C ARG A 221 -3.11 -26.88 3.37
N GLY A 222 -2.96 -25.78 4.11
CA GLY A 222 -1.90 -25.60 5.10
C GLY A 222 -2.28 -26.23 6.43
N ARG A 223 -1.34 -26.22 7.36
CA ARG A 223 -1.50 -26.81 8.69
C ARG A 223 -1.83 -25.75 9.72
N ALA A 224 -2.62 -26.16 10.71
CA ALA A 224 -2.79 -25.38 11.92
C ALA A 224 -1.51 -25.45 12.76
N TRP A 225 -1.29 -24.43 13.56
CA TRP A 225 -0.09 -24.32 14.40
C TRP A 225 0.16 -25.53 15.34
N ALA A 226 -0.90 -26.14 15.80
CA ALA A 226 -0.83 -27.31 16.70
C ALA A 226 -0.94 -28.65 15.95
N ALA A 227 -0.74 -28.70 14.63
CA ALA A 227 -0.84 -29.93 13.87
C ALA A 227 0.31 -30.91 14.22
N SER A 228 0.01 -32.21 14.07
CA SER A 228 0.88 -33.33 14.43
C SER A 228 2.32 -33.18 13.96
N LYS A 229 3.27 -33.63 14.78
CA LYS A 229 4.71 -33.63 14.49
C LYS A 229 5.12 -34.39 13.22
N SER A 230 4.24 -35.23 12.67
CA SER A 230 4.51 -36.03 11.46
C SER A 230 4.38 -35.27 10.15
N GLU A 231 3.95 -34.01 10.20
CA GLU A 231 3.68 -33.24 8.98
C GLU A 231 4.34 -31.86 9.04
N PRO A 232 5.06 -31.37 7.99
CA PRO A 232 5.73 -30.10 8.05
C PRO A 232 4.72 -28.96 8.27
N MET A 233 4.93 -28.14 9.27
CA MET A 233 4.24 -26.88 9.47
C MET A 233 4.35 -26.05 8.19
N VAL A 234 3.37 -25.19 7.93
CA VAL A 234 3.32 -24.30 6.77
C VAL A 234 4.72 -23.87 6.32
N GLN A 235 5.02 -23.98 5.03
CA GLN A 235 6.34 -23.70 4.44
C GLN A 235 6.91 -22.32 4.83
N MET A 236 6.07 -21.37 5.26
CA MET A 236 6.51 -20.07 5.78
C MET A 236 7.05 -20.11 7.22
N LEU A 237 6.87 -21.21 7.95
CA LEU A 237 7.31 -21.37 9.33
C LEU A 237 8.11 -22.68 9.48
N ASP A 238 8.94 -23.01 8.51
CA ASP A 238 9.92 -24.07 8.70
C ASP A 238 10.94 -23.58 9.72
N LEU A 239 10.73 -23.99 10.98
CA LEU A 239 11.59 -23.62 12.10
C LEU A 239 13.04 -24.11 11.91
N SER A 240 13.27 -25.11 11.04
CA SER A 240 14.62 -25.57 10.70
C SER A 240 15.41 -24.52 9.89
N MET A 241 14.71 -23.64 9.19
CA MET A 241 15.32 -22.53 8.44
C MET A 241 15.52 -21.25 9.27
N ILE A 242 14.89 -21.19 10.45
CA ILE A 242 15.02 -20.04 11.35
C ILE A 242 16.31 -20.21 12.15
N LYS A 243 17.32 -19.41 11.83
CA LYS A 243 18.50 -19.29 12.66
C LYS A 243 18.31 -18.18 13.69
N TYR A 244 18.47 -18.53 14.95
CA TYR A 244 18.51 -17.52 15.98
C TYR A 244 19.73 -16.61 15.76
N ALA A 245 19.47 -15.32 15.52
CA ALA A 245 20.49 -14.31 15.28
C ALA A 245 20.67 -13.35 16.47
N GLY A 246 20.05 -13.65 17.60
CA GLY A 246 20.13 -12.85 18.82
C GLY A 246 21.38 -13.14 19.66
N PRO A 247 21.47 -12.56 20.88
CA PRO A 247 22.54 -12.84 21.81
C PRO A 247 22.60 -14.34 22.18
N PRO A 248 23.76 -14.88 22.48
CA PRO A 248 23.89 -16.27 22.95
C PRO A 248 23.08 -16.52 24.23
N ASP A 249 22.78 -17.77 24.50
CA ASP A 249 22.04 -18.18 25.68
C ASP A 249 22.67 -17.59 26.96
N ARG A 250 21.84 -17.01 27.79
CA ARG A 250 22.23 -16.35 29.03
C ARG A 250 21.58 -17.03 30.23
N LYS A 251 22.37 -17.26 31.27
CA LYS A 251 21.87 -17.75 32.53
C LYS A 251 21.09 -16.64 33.25
N VAL A 252 19.88 -16.95 33.68
CA VAL A 252 19.06 -15.99 34.43
C VAL A 252 19.70 -15.86 35.86
N PRO A 253 20.11 -14.64 36.29
CA PRO A 253 20.61 -14.42 37.62
C PRO A 253 19.52 -14.58 38.66
N LYS A 254 19.85 -14.92 39.89
CA LYS A 254 18.90 -14.89 41.01
C LYS A 254 18.46 -13.46 41.26
N GLN A 255 17.23 -13.29 41.78
CA GLN A 255 16.70 -11.94 42.09
C GLN A 255 17.62 -11.19 43.09
N SER A 256 18.26 -11.87 44.02
CA SER A 256 19.24 -11.29 44.94
C SER A 256 20.47 -10.70 44.25
N GLU A 257 20.82 -11.22 43.08
CA GLU A 257 22.01 -10.82 42.31
C GLU A 257 21.67 -9.77 41.22
N ARG A 258 20.37 -9.40 41.05
CA ARG A 258 19.86 -8.59 39.94
C ARG A 258 20.60 -7.25 39.78
N GLN A 259 20.83 -6.54 40.87
CA GLN A 259 21.44 -5.20 40.81
C GLN A 259 22.91 -5.27 40.35
N GLU A 260 23.65 -6.20 40.88
CA GLU A 260 25.06 -6.40 40.51
C GLU A 260 25.18 -6.89 39.05
N TYR A 261 24.32 -7.83 38.65
CA TYR A 261 24.31 -8.35 37.29
C TYR A 261 23.96 -7.23 36.28
N ALA A 262 22.93 -6.41 36.57
CA ALA A 262 22.55 -5.30 35.72
C ALA A 262 23.63 -4.21 35.61
N ARG A 263 24.38 -3.95 36.72
CA ARG A 263 25.52 -3.03 36.71
C ARG A 263 26.64 -3.54 35.81
N LYS A 264 27.05 -4.81 35.97
CA LYS A 264 28.06 -5.43 35.11
C LYS A 264 27.68 -5.38 33.63
N GLN A 265 26.44 -5.71 33.27
CA GLN A 265 25.99 -5.63 31.88
C GLN A 265 26.11 -4.20 31.30
N LYS A 266 25.83 -3.17 32.10
CA LYS A 266 25.99 -1.77 31.66
C LYS A 266 27.48 -1.40 31.48
N GLU A 267 28.37 -1.85 32.36
CA GLU A 267 29.81 -1.60 32.30
C GLU A 267 30.44 -2.31 31.08
N GLU A 268 30.11 -3.57 30.86
CA GLU A 268 30.57 -4.34 29.70
C GLU A 268 30.05 -3.84 28.37
N GLY A 269 28.87 -3.23 28.35
CA GLY A 269 28.28 -2.60 27.15
C GLY A 269 27.91 -3.54 25.99
N GLU A 270 28.12 -4.85 26.15
CA GLU A 270 27.91 -5.86 25.11
C GLU A 270 26.44 -5.91 24.64
N TYR A 271 25.48 -5.61 25.52
CA TYR A 271 24.06 -5.57 25.16
C TYR A 271 23.76 -4.55 24.05
N LYS A 272 24.58 -3.50 23.91
CA LYS A 272 24.39 -2.45 22.89
C LYS A 272 24.48 -2.96 21.47
N LYS A 273 25.16 -4.10 21.24
CA LYS A 273 25.22 -4.76 19.94
C LYS A 273 23.85 -5.28 19.46
N TRP A 274 22.92 -5.45 20.40
CA TRP A 274 21.61 -6.06 20.18
C TRP A 274 20.44 -5.09 20.43
N VAL A 275 20.73 -3.83 20.68
CA VAL A 275 19.71 -2.78 20.81
C VAL A 275 19.30 -2.33 19.42
N ILE A 276 17.99 -2.41 19.14
CA ILE A 276 17.37 -2.00 17.86
C ILE A 276 17.03 -0.53 17.91
#